data_fc4bc9c0122f136928ffcac3d3c3f295
#
_entry.id   fc4bc9c0122f136928ffcac3d3c3f295
#
_cell.length_a   1.000
_cell.length_b   1.000
_cell.length_c   1.000
_cell.angle_alpha   90.00
_cell.angle_beta   90.00
_cell.angle_gamma   90.00
#
_symmetry.space_group_name_H-M   'P 1'
#
loop_
_entity.id
_entity.type
_entity.pdbx_description
1 polymer ?
#
loop_
_entity_poly.entity_id
_entity_poly.type
_entity_poly.pdbx_seq_one_letter_code
_entity_poly.pdbx_strand_id
1 'polypeptide(L)'
;MRKRTIHKAAAALTALALCAGVLTGCGSAASSTTASSTAGSAASSEVSGEEADELAAKNVADLIDAIYVQERTDDTDAQCEAAKAAWDALTDAQKELVEGEEADPDYFGRDTGDASKDDSRNQDDIGENELLVVSFGTSFNDSRVKDIKGIEDALQAAYPDWSVRRAFTAQIIINHVQARDGEKIDNMQQALDRAVANGVKNLVVQPTHLMHGAEYDEMMEMIDEYKDKFESVAVAEPLLGEVGADAAVINADKEAVAKAVTAAAVKDAGFDSLEAAAEEKVAFVFMGHGTSHTAKVSYSQMQTAMQTLGYSNVFIGTVEGEPEETACENVIEAVKAAGYTKVILRPLMVVAGDHANNDMAGADDDSWLSQFQASGDFASVECQIAGLGEIEDIQQRYIEHTKAAIDSLNG
;
A
#
# COMPACT_ATOMS: atom_id res chain seq x y z
N MET A 1 -20.55 -13.91 -11.74
CA MET A 1 -20.33 -12.55 -12.28
C MET A 1 -21.01 -11.56 -11.35
N ARG A 2 -20.35 -11.11 -10.32
CA ARG A 2 -20.81 -10.01 -9.47
C ARG A 2 -19.89 -8.82 -9.69
N LYS A 3 -20.49 -7.68 -10.02
CA LYS A 3 -19.78 -6.41 -10.21
C LYS A 3 -19.29 -5.93 -8.86
N ARG A 4 -17.98 -5.90 -8.64
CA ARG A 4 -17.38 -5.09 -7.58
C ARG A 4 -17.62 -3.62 -7.95
N THR A 5 -18.55 -2.99 -7.26
CA THR A 5 -18.82 -1.57 -7.40
C THR A 5 -17.85 -0.84 -6.48
N ILE A 6 -16.97 -0.04 -7.05
CA ILE A 6 -16.08 0.85 -6.28
C ILE A 6 -16.97 1.76 -5.42
N HIS A 7 -17.03 1.49 -4.12
CA HIS A 7 -17.76 2.33 -3.18
C HIS A 7 -16.83 3.42 -2.68
N LYS A 8 -17.16 4.66 -3.05
CA LYS A 8 -16.56 5.85 -2.46
C LYS A 8 -16.89 5.82 -0.97
N ALA A 9 -15.88 5.59 -0.13
CA ALA A 9 -16.01 5.65 1.32
C ALA A 9 -16.28 7.09 1.74
N ALA A 10 -17.55 7.39 2.00
CA ALA A 10 -17.96 8.58 2.75
C ALA A 10 -18.11 8.13 4.20
N ALA A 11 -17.21 8.56 5.07
CA ALA A 11 -17.26 8.31 6.50
C ALA A 11 -18.54 8.93 7.11
N ALA A 12 -19.45 8.07 7.56
CA ALA A 12 -20.56 8.47 8.43
C ALA A 12 -20.35 7.77 9.79
N LEU A 13 -19.95 8.57 10.78
CA LEU A 13 -19.93 8.18 12.18
C LEU A 13 -21.35 7.86 12.66
N THR A 14 -21.58 6.63 13.07
CA THR A 14 -22.73 6.28 13.94
C THR A 14 -22.23 5.46 15.12
N ALA A 15 -22.25 6.11 16.28
CA ALA A 15 -21.97 5.50 17.57
C ALA A 15 -23.07 4.49 17.94
N LEU A 16 -22.71 3.24 18.20
CA LEU A 16 -23.59 2.25 18.80
C LEU A 16 -23.05 1.86 20.18
N ALA A 17 -23.83 2.18 21.20
CA ALA A 17 -23.55 1.86 22.59
C ALA A 17 -23.76 0.36 22.84
N LEU A 18 -22.74 -0.37 23.30
CA LEU A 18 -22.89 -1.74 23.82
C LEU A 18 -23.22 -1.72 25.29
N CYS A 19 -24.37 -2.30 25.63
CA CYS A 19 -24.76 -2.64 27.00
C CYS A 19 -24.02 -3.90 27.47
N ALA A 20 -23.19 -3.76 28.48
CA ALA A 20 -22.58 -4.87 29.20
C ALA A 20 -23.60 -5.55 30.13
N GLY A 21 -23.83 -6.85 29.95
CA GLY A 21 -24.58 -7.70 30.85
C GLY A 21 -23.65 -8.61 31.65
N VAL A 22 -23.44 -8.26 32.91
CA VAL A 22 -22.73 -9.08 33.89
C VAL A 22 -23.67 -10.21 34.40
N LEU A 23 -23.28 -11.46 34.34
CA LEU A 23 -23.91 -12.56 35.04
C LEU A 23 -22.93 -13.24 36.00
N THR A 24 -23.02 -12.82 37.26
CA THR A 24 -22.48 -13.58 38.40
C THR A 24 -23.61 -14.40 39.03
N GLY A 25 -23.34 -15.65 39.36
CA GLY A 25 -24.25 -16.43 40.18
C GLY A 25 -23.78 -17.85 40.48
N CYS A 26 -23.07 -18.00 41.59
CA CYS A 26 -22.88 -19.29 42.29
C CYS A 26 -24.10 -19.68 43.13
N GLY A 27 -24.34 -20.99 43.28
CA GLY A 27 -25.02 -21.46 44.46
C GLY A 27 -25.78 -22.78 44.29
N SER A 28 -25.24 -23.83 44.92
CA SER A 28 -25.81 -25.17 45.09
C SER A 28 -27.08 -25.22 45.93
N ALA A 29 -27.98 -26.15 45.66
CA ALA A 29 -28.43 -27.15 46.60
C ALA A 29 -29.61 -28.01 46.03
N ALA A 30 -29.56 -29.28 46.29
CA ALA A 30 -30.46 -30.32 45.87
C ALA A 30 -31.82 -30.25 46.56
N SER A 31 -32.89 -30.65 45.86
CA SER A 31 -33.94 -31.50 46.44
C SER A 31 -34.84 -32.12 45.37
N SER A 32 -35.07 -33.40 45.51
CA SER A 32 -35.85 -34.28 44.67
C SER A 32 -37.35 -34.05 44.77
N THR A 33 -38.06 -34.11 43.64
CA THR A 33 -39.39 -34.78 43.59
C THR A 33 -39.76 -35.14 42.14
N THR A 34 -40.17 -36.36 41.96
CA THR A 34 -40.71 -37.03 40.78
C THR A 34 -42.05 -36.44 40.33
N ALA A 35 -42.23 -36.28 39.03
CA ALA A 35 -43.28 -36.90 38.23
C ALA A 35 -43.50 -36.30 36.84
N SER A 36 -43.59 -37.20 35.92
CA SER A 36 -44.46 -37.24 34.75
C SER A 36 -44.03 -36.58 33.45
N SER A 37 -43.73 -37.44 32.53
CA SER A 37 -43.57 -37.34 31.07
C SER A 37 -44.57 -36.43 30.36
N THR A 38 -44.00 -35.51 29.56
CA THR A 38 -44.52 -35.22 28.23
C THR A 38 -43.30 -34.97 27.34
N ALA A 39 -43.11 -35.86 26.38
CA ALA A 39 -42.09 -35.73 25.35
C ALA A 39 -42.46 -34.54 24.43
N GLY A 40 -41.81 -33.45 24.67
CA GLY A 40 -41.67 -32.37 23.70
C GLY A 40 -40.33 -32.57 23.01
N SER A 41 -40.35 -33.12 21.81
CA SER A 41 -39.19 -33.15 20.92
C SER A 41 -38.75 -31.72 20.65
N ALA A 42 -37.75 -31.26 21.39
CA ALA A 42 -36.96 -30.14 20.93
C ALA A 42 -36.12 -30.68 19.75
N ALA A 43 -36.56 -30.41 18.54
CA ALA A 43 -35.73 -30.54 17.39
C ALA A 43 -34.56 -29.57 17.58
N SER A 44 -33.42 -30.08 18.05
CA SER A 44 -32.13 -29.46 17.75
C SER A 44 -32.02 -29.58 16.24
N SER A 45 -32.22 -28.48 15.51
CA SER A 45 -31.80 -28.41 14.13
C SER A 45 -30.27 -28.61 14.18
N GLU A 46 -29.80 -29.79 13.82
CA GLU A 46 -28.42 -30.02 13.47
C GLU A 46 -28.18 -29.10 12.28
N VAL A 47 -27.34 -28.06 12.47
CA VAL A 47 -26.84 -27.21 11.39
C VAL A 47 -26.20 -28.17 10.39
N SER A 48 -26.55 -28.08 9.10
CA SER A 48 -25.94 -28.93 8.08
C SER A 48 -24.44 -28.66 8.08
N GLY A 49 -23.62 -29.63 7.65
CA GLY A 49 -22.15 -29.43 7.58
C GLY A 49 -21.80 -28.17 6.75
N GLU A 50 -22.53 -27.94 5.67
CA GLU A 50 -22.36 -26.78 4.79
C GLU A 50 -22.69 -25.45 5.50
N GLU A 51 -23.81 -25.37 6.24
CA GLU A 51 -24.16 -24.17 7.03
C GLU A 51 -23.15 -23.92 8.17
N ALA A 52 -22.52 -24.96 8.72
CA ALA A 52 -21.47 -24.82 9.73
C ALA A 52 -20.17 -24.27 9.12
N ASP A 53 -19.83 -24.71 7.91
CA ASP A 53 -18.65 -24.24 7.17
C ASP A 53 -18.82 -22.77 6.73
N GLU A 54 -19.99 -22.39 6.21
CA GLU A 54 -20.32 -21.00 5.88
C GLU A 54 -20.26 -20.08 7.12
N LEU A 55 -20.79 -20.56 8.28
CA LEU A 55 -20.74 -19.78 9.51
C LEU A 55 -19.30 -19.59 10.03
N ALA A 56 -18.46 -20.61 9.91
CA ALA A 56 -17.05 -20.53 10.29
C ALA A 56 -16.30 -19.53 9.41
N ALA A 57 -16.47 -19.59 8.09
CA ALA A 57 -15.88 -18.68 7.14
C ALA A 57 -16.35 -17.23 7.36
N LYS A 58 -17.66 -17.04 7.57
CA LYS A 58 -18.22 -15.72 7.88
C LYS A 58 -17.65 -15.11 9.17
N ASN A 59 -17.47 -15.90 10.21
CA ASN A 59 -16.86 -15.40 11.45
C ASN A 59 -15.44 -14.91 11.23
N VAL A 60 -14.67 -15.56 10.36
CA VAL A 60 -13.32 -15.11 9.99
C VAL A 60 -13.38 -13.84 9.13
N ALA A 61 -14.32 -13.76 8.20
CA ALA A 61 -14.53 -12.55 7.42
C ALA A 61 -14.85 -11.34 8.31
N ASP A 62 -15.77 -11.48 9.27
CA ASP A 62 -16.11 -10.42 10.21
C ASP A 62 -14.89 -9.98 11.07
N LEU A 63 -13.95 -10.88 11.38
CA LEU A 63 -12.73 -10.55 12.13
C LEU A 63 -11.70 -9.84 11.24
N ILE A 64 -11.59 -10.22 9.97
CA ILE A 64 -10.73 -9.54 8.99
C ILE A 64 -11.26 -8.12 8.73
N ASP A 65 -12.55 -7.97 8.47
CA ASP A 65 -13.18 -6.66 8.26
C ASP A 65 -12.99 -5.73 9.46
N ALA A 66 -12.97 -6.29 10.70
CA ALA A 66 -12.75 -5.54 11.92
C ALA A 66 -11.31 -4.99 12.07
N ILE A 67 -10.32 -5.59 11.43
CA ILE A 67 -8.92 -5.09 11.42
C ILE A 67 -8.59 -4.26 10.18
N TYR A 68 -9.49 -4.18 9.21
CA TYR A 68 -9.35 -3.33 8.02
C TYR A 68 -9.79 -1.90 8.33
N VAL A 69 -9.04 -1.24 9.22
CA VAL A 69 -9.36 0.10 9.75
C VAL A 69 -8.11 0.97 9.79
N GLN A 70 -8.28 2.28 9.60
CA GLN A 70 -7.18 3.25 9.63
C GLN A 70 -6.82 3.74 11.03
N GLU A 71 -7.61 3.43 12.05
CA GLU A 71 -7.37 3.84 13.42
C GLU A 71 -6.81 2.67 14.25
N ARG A 72 -5.73 2.93 14.99
CA ARG A 72 -5.18 2.00 15.97
C ARG A 72 -5.76 2.27 17.35
N THR A 73 -6.21 1.22 18.01
CA THR A 73 -6.70 1.23 19.38
C THR A 73 -5.90 0.29 20.29
N ASP A 74 -6.16 0.31 21.58
CA ASP A 74 -5.53 -0.61 22.55
C ASP A 74 -5.87 -2.09 22.26
N ASP A 75 -6.99 -2.36 21.58
CA ASP A 75 -7.45 -3.69 21.24
C ASP A 75 -6.89 -4.22 19.91
N THR A 76 -6.23 -3.39 19.11
CA THR A 76 -5.79 -3.74 17.75
C THR A 76 -4.89 -4.98 17.73
N ASP A 77 -3.93 -5.10 18.65
CA ASP A 77 -3.03 -6.26 18.71
C ASP A 77 -3.81 -7.56 18.94
N ALA A 78 -4.76 -7.52 19.87
CA ALA A 78 -5.59 -8.69 20.18
C ALA A 78 -6.55 -9.04 19.02
N GLN A 79 -7.05 -8.04 18.31
CA GLN A 79 -7.90 -8.25 17.13
C GLN A 79 -7.11 -8.90 15.99
N CYS A 80 -5.88 -8.45 15.72
CA CYS A 80 -4.99 -9.06 14.72
C CYS A 80 -4.68 -10.53 15.06
N GLU A 81 -4.35 -10.83 16.32
CA GLU A 81 -4.11 -12.19 16.78
C GLU A 81 -5.37 -13.08 16.64
N ALA A 82 -6.56 -12.54 16.98
CA ALA A 82 -7.81 -13.26 16.87
C ALA A 82 -8.21 -13.58 15.43
N ALA A 83 -8.05 -12.63 14.50
CA ALA A 83 -8.34 -12.83 13.09
C ALA A 83 -7.46 -13.95 12.48
N LYS A 84 -6.15 -13.90 12.75
CA LYS A 84 -5.22 -14.94 12.27
C LYS A 84 -5.49 -16.31 12.89
N ALA A 85 -5.72 -16.37 14.20
CA ALA A 85 -6.01 -17.62 14.88
C ALA A 85 -7.31 -18.28 14.36
N ALA A 86 -8.33 -17.47 14.08
CA ALA A 86 -9.57 -17.95 13.50
C ALA A 86 -9.37 -18.47 12.06
N TRP A 87 -8.60 -17.77 11.23
CA TRP A 87 -8.22 -18.20 9.89
C TRP A 87 -7.45 -19.53 9.91
N ASP A 88 -6.47 -19.67 10.81
CA ASP A 88 -5.65 -20.88 10.91
C ASP A 88 -6.45 -22.11 11.37
N ALA A 89 -7.57 -21.89 12.04
CA ALA A 89 -8.48 -22.96 12.47
C ALA A 89 -9.39 -23.47 11.34
N LEU A 90 -9.52 -22.73 10.23
CA LEU A 90 -10.31 -23.15 9.06
C LEU A 90 -9.61 -24.26 8.27
N THR A 91 -10.41 -25.18 7.73
CA THR A 91 -9.97 -26.09 6.67
C THR A 91 -9.77 -25.33 5.36
N ASP A 92 -9.00 -25.89 4.41
CA ASP A 92 -8.78 -25.24 3.11
C ASP A 92 -10.11 -24.99 2.37
N ALA A 93 -11.09 -25.91 2.48
CA ALA A 93 -12.40 -25.71 1.88
C ALA A 93 -13.20 -24.55 2.51
N GLN A 94 -13.04 -24.33 3.83
CA GLN A 94 -13.67 -23.21 4.52
C GLN A 94 -13.02 -21.88 4.20
N LYS A 95 -11.67 -21.84 3.96
CA LYS A 95 -10.95 -20.64 3.55
C LYS A 95 -11.44 -20.10 2.22
N GLU A 96 -11.79 -20.99 1.27
CA GLU A 96 -12.37 -20.61 -0.02
C GLU A 96 -13.80 -19.99 0.09
N LEU A 97 -14.44 -20.12 1.27
CA LEU A 97 -15.76 -19.54 1.55
C LEU A 97 -15.66 -18.19 2.28
N VAL A 98 -14.45 -17.72 2.62
CA VAL A 98 -14.29 -16.44 3.30
C VAL A 98 -14.69 -15.33 2.33
N GLU A 99 -15.75 -14.60 2.65
CA GLU A 99 -16.29 -13.49 1.86
C GLU A 99 -16.85 -12.43 2.84
N GLY A 100 -16.26 -11.22 2.86
CA GLY A 100 -16.65 -10.08 3.69
C GLY A 100 -16.72 -8.79 2.87
N GLU A 101 -16.65 -7.65 3.54
CA GLU A 101 -16.56 -6.35 2.88
C GLU A 101 -15.18 -6.20 2.25
N GLU A 102 -14.12 -6.52 3.02
CA GLU A 102 -12.72 -6.48 2.61
C GLU A 102 -12.05 -7.87 2.71
N ALA A 103 -12.72 -8.82 3.36
CA ALA A 103 -12.22 -10.18 3.55
C ALA A 103 -12.48 -11.03 2.31
N ASP A 104 -11.46 -11.76 1.88
CA ASP A 104 -11.52 -12.75 0.83
C ASP A 104 -10.54 -13.92 1.12
N PRO A 105 -10.56 -15.02 0.32
CA PRO A 105 -9.64 -16.13 0.50
C PRO A 105 -8.16 -15.74 0.34
N ASP A 106 -7.86 -14.67 -0.39
CA ASP A 106 -6.50 -14.19 -0.64
C ASP A 106 -5.96 -13.30 0.50
N TYR A 107 -6.81 -12.79 1.38
CA TYR A 107 -6.39 -11.86 2.43
C TYR A 107 -5.20 -12.40 3.25
N PHE A 108 -5.31 -13.63 3.79
CA PHE A 108 -4.20 -14.33 4.43
C PHE A 108 -3.64 -15.49 3.59
N GLY A 109 -4.32 -15.87 2.52
CA GLY A 109 -4.00 -17.06 1.71
C GLY A 109 -2.98 -16.81 0.60
N ARG A 110 -2.86 -15.56 0.13
CA ARG A 110 -1.97 -15.21 -0.98
C ARG A 110 -0.50 -15.37 -0.59
N ASP A 111 0.28 -16.03 -1.46
CA ASP A 111 1.73 -16.00 -1.35
C ASP A 111 2.26 -14.64 -1.81
N THR A 112 2.81 -13.87 -0.88
CA THR A 112 3.39 -12.54 -1.14
C THR A 112 4.90 -12.50 -0.91
N GLY A 113 5.53 -13.65 -0.68
CA GLY A 113 6.97 -13.76 -0.42
C GLY A 113 7.33 -14.02 1.05
N ASP A 114 8.61 -13.95 1.34
CA ASP A 114 9.21 -14.34 2.63
C ASP A 114 9.38 -13.12 3.56
N ALA A 115 8.46 -12.98 4.53
CA ALA A 115 8.48 -11.92 5.53
C ALA A 115 9.79 -11.85 6.33
N SER A 116 10.49 -12.98 6.54
CA SER A 116 11.73 -13.02 7.34
C SER A 116 12.91 -12.27 6.71
N LYS A 117 12.78 -11.84 5.46
CA LYS A 117 13.79 -11.03 4.75
C LYS A 117 13.65 -9.53 5.01
N ASP A 118 12.56 -9.13 5.63
CA ASP A 118 12.30 -7.74 5.98
C ASP A 118 12.82 -7.43 7.40
N ASP A 119 12.82 -6.14 7.75
CA ASP A 119 13.18 -5.59 9.05
C ASP A 119 12.20 -4.45 9.36
N SER A 120 11.46 -4.55 10.46
CA SER A 120 10.50 -3.52 10.88
C SER A 120 11.14 -2.18 11.23
N ARG A 121 12.46 -2.15 11.41
CA ARG A 121 13.27 -0.95 11.75
C ARG A 121 12.66 -0.09 12.86
N ASN A 122 12.19 -0.73 13.90
CA ASN A 122 11.59 -0.11 15.09
C ASN A 122 12.41 -0.33 16.36
N GLN A 123 13.75 -0.50 16.23
CA GLN A 123 14.70 -0.70 17.34
C GLN A 123 14.77 0.53 18.23
N ASP A 124 15.06 0.30 19.50
CA ASP A 124 15.35 1.33 20.49
C ASP A 124 16.88 1.58 20.63
N ASP A 125 17.28 2.52 21.48
CA ASP A 125 18.69 2.88 21.77
C ASP A 125 19.49 3.31 20.53
N ILE A 126 18.87 4.09 19.66
CA ILE A 126 19.40 4.48 18.34
C ILE A 126 20.32 5.71 18.33
N GLY A 127 20.52 6.37 19.46
CA GLY A 127 21.32 7.59 19.56
C GLY A 127 20.53 8.88 19.33
N GLU A 128 21.23 9.97 18.99
CA GLU A 128 20.63 11.31 18.94
C GLU A 128 20.10 11.70 17.57
N ASN A 129 20.48 10.99 16.50
CA ASN A 129 20.12 11.30 15.11
C ASN A 129 19.26 10.18 14.52
N GLU A 130 18.04 10.51 14.15
CA GLU A 130 17.12 9.58 13.49
C GLU A 130 16.75 10.05 12.09
N LEU A 131 16.82 9.13 11.13
CA LEU A 131 16.26 9.27 9.79
C LEU A 131 15.01 8.38 9.70
N LEU A 132 13.85 8.98 9.89
CA LEU A 132 12.56 8.31 9.82
C LEU A 132 12.10 8.24 8.36
N VAL A 133 12.07 7.03 7.80
CA VAL A 133 11.55 6.77 6.45
C VAL A 133 10.06 6.46 6.57
N VAL A 134 9.23 7.28 5.92
CA VAL A 134 7.78 7.20 5.99
C VAL A 134 7.21 6.72 4.66
N SER A 135 6.54 5.57 4.67
CA SER A 135 5.93 4.96 3.51
C SER A 135 4.43 4.72 3.74
N PHE A 136 3.63 4.68 2.67
CA PHE A 136 2.27 4.15 2.78
C PHE A 136 2.29 2.74 3.36
N GLY A 137 3.20 1.92 2.87
CA GLY A 137 3.35 0.53 3.23
C GLY A 137 2.81 -0.43 2.17
N THR A 138 3.07 -1.71 2.39
CA THR A 138 2.49 -2.81 1.61
C THR A 138 2.45 -4.09 2.42
N SER A 139 1.41 -4.88 2.22
CA SER A 139 1.31 -6.24 2.76
C SER A 139 2.06 -7.28 1.90
N PHE A 140 2.48 -6.92 0.69
CA PHE A 140 3.27 -7.80 -0.18
C PHE A 140 4.72 -7.87 0.30
N ASN A 141 5.13 -9.04 0.83
CA ASN A 141 6.44 -9.22 1.46
C ASN A 141 7.60 -8.99 0.48
N ASP A 142 7.52 -9.54 -0.73
CA ASP A 142 8.59 -9.36 -1.73
C ASP A 142 8.73 -7.89 -2.16
N SER A 143 7.61 -7.17 -2.36
CA SER A 143 7.62 -5.73 -2.69
C SER A 143 8.13 -4.89 -1.52
N ARG A 144 7.74 -5.24 -0.27
CA ARG A 144 8.25 -4.54 0.91
C ARG A 144 9.76 -4.65 1.02
N VAL A 145 10.32 -5.83 0.75
CA VAL A 145 11.77 -6.07 0.75
C VAL A 145 12.49 -5.36 -0.40
N LYS A 146 11.95 -5.44 -1.62
CA LYS A 146 12.62 -4.86 -2.80
C LYS A 146 12.51 -3.33 -2.83
N ASP A 147 11.30 -2.83 -2.60
CA ASP A 147 10.97 -1.41 -2.81
C ASP A 147 11.26 -0.59 -1.55
N ILE A 148 10.62 -0.90 -0.40
CA ILE A 148 10.73 -0.09 0.83
C ILE A 148 12.10 -0.31 1.47
N LYS A 149 12.41 -1.57 1.81
CA LYS A 149 13.69 -1.90 2.43
C LYS A 149 14.87 -1.55 1.52
N GLY A 150 14.72 -1.64 0.19
CA GLY A 150 15.73 -1.19 -0.77
C GLY A 150 16.09 0.29 -0.60
N ILE A 151 15.09 1.17 -0.48
CA ILE A 151 15.29 2.60 -0.20
C ILE A 151 15.95 2.80 1.18
N GLU A 152 15.43 2.13 2.21
CA GLU A 152 15.94 2.24 3.58
C GLU A 152 17.40 1.78 3.71
N ASP A 153 17.76 0.68 3.05
CA ASP A 153 19.13 0.16 3.04
C ASP A 153 20.08 1.13 2.32
N ALA A 154 19.63 1.73 1.21
CA ALA A 154 20.40 2.74 0.48
C ALA A 154 20.63 4.01 1.33
N LEU A 155 19.60 4.47 2.04
CA LEU A 155 19.68 5.58 2.97
C LEU A 155 20.62 5.27 4.17
N GLN A 156 20.50 4.09 4.77
CA GLN A 156 21.38 3.68 5.86
C GLN A 156 22.85 3.59 5.43
N ALA A 157 23.08 3.12 4.20
CA ALA A 157 24.45 3.08 3.64
C ALA A 157 25.01 4.47 3.37
N ALA A 158 24.16 5.41 2.92
CA ALA A 158 24.57 6.80 2.62
C ALA A 158 24.79 7.63 3.91
N TYR A 159 24.04 7.35 4.95
CA TYR A 159 24.04 8.12 6.22
C TYR A 159 24.30 7.21 7.42
N PRO A 160 25.53 6.66 7.58
CA PRO A 160 25.84 5.68 8.65
C PRO A 160 25.79 6.28 10.07
N ASP A 161 25.84 7.60 10.21
CA ASP A 161 25.75 8.33 11.47
C ASP A 161 24.29 8.63 11.89
N TRP A 162 23.33 8.22 11.06
CA TRP A 162 21.89 8.34 11.30
C TRP A 162 21.27 6.95 11.46
N SER A 163 20.39 6.79 12.43
CA SER A 163 19.63 5.55 12.57
C SER A 163 18.41 5.59 11.69
N VAL A 164 18.39 4.76 10.64
CA VAL A 164 17.24 4.65 9.74
C VAL A 164 16.13 3.84 10.41
N ARG A 165 14.97 4.47 10.57
CA ARG A 165 13.76 3.91 11.16
C ARG A 165 12.63 3.94 10.14
N ARG A 166 11.62 3.10 10.36
CA ARG A 166 10.45 2.96 9.48
C ARG A 166 9.18 3.42 10.17
N ALA A 167 8.31 4.09 9.43
CA ALA A 167 6.89 4.22 9.75
C ALA A 167 6.03 3.97 8.52
N PHE A 168 4.85 3.37 8.74
CA PHE A 168 3.81 3.30 7.70
C PHE A 168 2.66 4.25 8.04
N THR A 169 2.05 4.82 6.99
CA THR A 169 0.86 5.68 7.13
C THR A 169 -0.44 4.88 7.09
N ALA A 170 -0.48 3.76 6.35
CA ALA A 170 -1.67 2.93 6.22
C ALA A 170 -1.83 1.93 7.37
N GLN A 171 -2.69 2.21 8.36
CA GLN A 171 -2.92 1.31 9.48
C GLN A 171 -3.51 -0.04 9.04
N ILE A 172 -4.33 -0.07 7.99
CA ILE A 172 -4.84 -1.32 7.41
C ILE A 172 -3.72 -2.27 6.98
N ILE A 173 -2.65 -1.73 6.39
CA ILE A 173 -1.48 -2.50 5.98
C ILE A 173 -0.70 -3.00 7.21
N ILE A 174 -0.52 -2.14 8.21
CA ILE A 174 0.15 -2.51 9.48
C ILE A 174 -0.61 -3.67 10.14
N ASN A 175 -1.94 -3.57 10.25
CA ASN A 175 -2.78 -4.60 10.84
C ASN A 175 -2.69 -5.92 10.07
N HIS A 176 -2.73 -5.87 8.74
CA HIS A 176 -2.61 -7.05 7.90
C HIS A 176 -1.24 -7.74 8.09
N VAL A 177 -0.14 -6.99 8.02
CA VAL A 177 1.22 -7.52 8.22
C VAL A 177 1.36 -8.10 9.63
N GLN A 178 0.88 -7.38 10.65
CA GLN A 178 0.92 -7.86 12.03
C GLN A 178 0.10 -9.14 12.20
N ALA A 179 -1.12 -9.21 11.66
CA ALA A 179 -1.97 -10.39 11.78
C ALA A 179 -1.36 -11.59 11.05
N ARG A 180 -0.93 -11.43 9.80
CA ARG A 180 -0.43 -12.51 8.97
C ARG A 180 0.96 -12.99 9.37
N ASP A 181 1.90 -12.06 9.56
CA ASP A 181 3.33 -12.35 9.69
C ASP A 181 3.84 -12.21 11.14
N GLY A 182 3.05 -11.61 12.04
CA GLY A 182 3.48 -11.28 13.41
C GLY A 182 4.45 -10.09 13.51
N GLU A 183 4.74 -9.42 12.39
CA GLU A 183 5.64 -8.28 12.30
C GLU A 183 4.93 -7.01 12.79
N LYS A 184 5.56 -6.29 13.72
CA LYS A 184 5.04 -5.03 14.27
C LYS A 184 5.76 -3.86 13.63
N ILE A 185 5.09 -3.19 12.71
CA ILE A 185 5.58 -1.97 12.08
C ILE A 185 4.93 -0.78 12.78
N ASP A 186 5.72 0.23 13.12
CA ASP A 186 5.20 1.44 13.75
C ASP A 186 4.37 2.26 12.73
N ASN A 187 3.22 2.77 13.15
CA ASN A 187 2.58 3.86 12.44
C ASN A 187 3.27 5.19 12.79
N MET A 188 2.85 6.30 12.15
CA MET A 188 3.48 7.60 12.37
C MET A 188 3.50 8.04 13.85
N GLN A 189 2.36 7.86 14.55
CA GLN A 189 2.26 8.20 15.97
C GLN A 189 3.24 7.38 16.81
N GLN A 190 3.27 6.06 16.60
CA GLN A 190 4.16 5.15 17.34
C GLN A 190 5.63 5.46 17.06
N ALA A 191 5.98 5.74 15.79
CA ALA A 191 7.36 6.07 15.41
C ALA A 191 7.84 7.38 16.06
N LEU A 192 7.01 8.42 16.06
CA LEU A 192 7.32 9.71 16.69
C LEU A 192 7.40 9.60 18.22
N ASP A 193 6.46 8.86 18.86
CA ASP A 193 6.52 8.59 20.29
C ASP A 193 7.79 7.82 20.68
N ARG A 194 8.18 6.85 19.88
CA ARG A 194 9.42 6.07 20.07
C ARG A 194 10.66 6.94 19.88
N ALA A 195 10.69 7.83 18.90
CA ALA A 195 11.79 8.79 18.70
C ALA A 195 11.99 9.68 19.94
N VAL A 196 10.88 10.19 20.49
CA VAL A 196 10.90 10.98 21.74
C VAL A 196 11.40 10.12 22.92
N ALA A 197 10.90 8.88 23.06
CA ALA A 197 11.31 7.96 24.14
C ALA A 197 12.79 7.57 24.04
N ASN A 198 13.33 7.43 22.83
CA ASN A 198 14.75 7.18 22.57
C ASN A 198 15.66 8.39 22.82
N GLY A 199 15.09 9.57 23.07
CA GLY A 199 15.87 10.80 23.30
C GLY A 199 16.52 11.34 22.03
N VAL A 200 15.91 11.11 20.88
CA VAL A 200 16.33 11.68 19.60
C VAL A 200 16.32 13.19 19.70
N LYS A 201 17.39 13.82 19.23
CA LYS A 201 17.53 15.28 19.19
C LYS A 201 17.31 15.83 17.79
N ASN A 202 17.87 15.16 16.81
CA ASN A 202 17.80 15.57 15.41
C ASN A 202 16.97 14.53 14.65
N LEU A 203 15.80 14.95 14.16
CA LEU A 203 14.90 14.12 13.36
C LEU A 203 14.90 14.61 11.92
N VAL A 204 15.24 13.73 11.00
CA VAL A 204 14.99 13.93 9.56
C VAL A 204 13.93 12.95 9.12
N VAL A 205 12.90 13.43 8.45
CA VAL A 205 11.84 12.61 7.89
C VAL A 205 11.99 12.54 6.37
N GLN A 206 12.14 11.33 5.84
CA GLN A 206 12.15 11.08 4.39
C GLN A 206 10.85 10.38 4.00
N PRO A 207 9.87 11.11 3.42
CA PRO A 207 8.71 10.46 2.84
C PRO A 207 9.11 9.70 1.57
N THR A 208 8.63 8.47 1.42
CA THR A 208 8.76 7.72 0.16
C THR A 208 7.56 7.94 -0.76
N HIS A 209 6.69 8.87 -0.42
CA HIS A 209 5.57 9.28 -1.26
C HIS A 209 6.06 9.73 -2.66
N LEU A 210 5.22 9.53 -3.66
CA LEU A 210 5.52 9.96 -5.02
C LEU A 210 5.52 11.50 -5.14
N MET A 211 4.59 12.18 -4.45
CA MET A 211 4.35 13.62 -4.56
C MET A 211 3.77 14.21 -3.25
N HIS A 212 3.63 15.54 -3.20
CA HIS A 212 2.93 16.27 -2.12
C HIS A 212 1.41 16.06 -2.24
N GLY A 213 0.94 14.85 -1.92
CA GLY A 213 -0.47 14.47 -1.92
C GLY A 213 -1.11 14.60 -0.52
N ALA A 214 -2.34 14.10 -0.37
CA ALA A 214 -3.08 14.16 0.90
C ALA A 214 -2.32 13.47 2.05
N GLU A 215 -1.74 12.30 1.80
CA GLU A 215 -0.95 11.57 2.81
C GLU A 215 0.31 12.31 3.24
N TYR A 216 0.94 13.06 2.33
CA TYR A 216 2.06 13.93 2.67
C TYR A 216 1.60 15.07 3.57
N ASP A 217 0.45 15.69 3.28
CA ASP A 217 -0.10 16.76 4.09
C ASP A 217 -0.46 16.27 5.50
N GLU A 218 -1.10 15.10 5.64
CA GLU A 218 -1.40 14.46 6.93
C GLU A 218 -0.13 14.14 7.73
N MET A 219 0.91 13.63 7.06
CA MET A 219 2.23 13.41 7.68
C MET A 219 2.80 14.71 8.21
N MET A 220 2.74 15.80 7.44
CA MET A 220 3.24 17.11 7.85
C MET A 220 2.50 17.67 9.06
N GLU A 221 1.17 17.51 9.11
CA GLU A 221 0.38 17.93 10.27
C GLU A 221 0.82 17.19 11.54
N MET A 222 1.04 15.88 11.46
CA MET A 222 1.50 15.08 12.58
C MET A 222 2.93 15.47 13.03
N ILE A 223 3.84 15.72 12.10
CA ILE A 223 5.20 16.19 12.41
C ILE A 223 5.16 17.54 13.13
N ASP A 224 4.27 18.43 12.70
CA ASP A 224 4.08 19.75 13.32
C ASP A 224 3.68 19.67 14.80
N GLU A 225 2.92 18.65 15.20
CA GLU A 225 2.56 18.40 16.61
C GLU A 225 3.75 17.96 17.47
N TYR A 226 4.77 17.36 16.84
CA TYR A 226 5.95 16.79 17.51
C TYR A 226 7.20 17.64 17.43
N LYS A 227 7.26 18.64 16.55
CA LYS A 227 8.49 19.40 16.25
C LYS A 227 9.18 19.99 17.50
N ASP A 228 8.40 20.43 18.49
CA ASP A 228 8.92 21.01 19.74
C ASP A 228 9.48 19.98 20.72
N LYS A 229 9.40 18.69 20.39
CA LYS A 229 9.97 17.58 21.18
C LYS A 229 11.44 17.31 20.83
N PHE A 230 11.91 17.82 19.70
CA PHE A 230 13.26 17.63 19.17
C PHE A 230 14.06 18.93 19.20
N GLU A 231 15.39 18.83 19.17
CA GLU A 231 16.25 20.02 19.04
C GLU A 231 16.19 20.57 17.59
N SER A 232 16.05 19.67 16.60
CA SER A 232 15.87 20.05 15.20
C SER A 232 15.05 18.99 14.46
N VAL A 233 14.23 19.46 13.52
CA VAL A 233 13.41 18.63 12.62
C VAL A 233 13.53 19.17 11.19
N ALA A 234 13.77 18.28 10.23
CA ALA A 234 13.68 18.61 8.81
C ALA A 234 12.90 17.49 8.08
N VAL A 235 12.17 17.88 7.03
CA VAL A 235 11.44 16.96 6.17
C VAL A 235 12.01 17.08 4.77
N ALA A 236 12.37 15.93 4.19
CA ALA A 236 12.87 15.85 2.83
C ALA A 236 11.73 15.88 1.81
N GLU A 237 12.05 16.24 0.59
CA GLU A 237 11.10 16.22 -0.53
C GLU A 237 10.66 14.79 -0.87
N PRO A 238 9.39 14.59 -1.29
CA PRO A 238 8.94 13.35 -1.91
C PRO A 238 9.59 13.17 -3.29
N LEU A 239 9.41 11.99 -3.90
CA LEU A 239 10.17 11.59 -5.10
C LEU A 239 10.13 12.59 -6.26
N LEU A 240 8.96 13.14 -6.57
CA LEU A 240 8.79 14.08 -7.69
C LEU A 240 9.07 15.54 -7.32
N GLY A 241 9.51 15.81 -6.08
CA GLY A 241 9.79 17.17 -5.60
C GLY A 241 8.55 18.06 -5.65
N GLU A 242 8.77 19.37 -5.70
CA GLU A 242 7.68 20.36 -5.71
C GLU A 242 6.68 20.16 -6.84
N VAL A 243 5.39 20.39 -6.53
CA VAL A 243 4.31 20.39 -7.52
C VAL A 243 4.33 21.73 -8.24
N GLY A 244 4.50 21.73 -9.56
CA GLY A 244 4.45 22.94 -10.37
C GLY A 244 3.02 23.53 -10.46
N ALA A 245 2.93 24.75 -10.95
CA ALA A 245 1.66 25.47 -11.09
C ALA A 245 0.68 24.84 -12.08
N ASP A 246 1.20 24.16 -13.09
CA ASP A 246 0.42 23.48 -14.13
C ASP A 246 1.22 22.32 -14.76
N ALA A 247 0.61 21.62 -15.70
CA ALA A 247 1.20 20.45 -16.35
C ALA A 247 2.47 20.74 -17.18
N ALA A 248 2.73 22.00 -17.54
CA ALA A 248 3.91 22.38 -18.34
C ALA A 248 5.14 22.68 -17.47
N VAL A 249 4.96 22.89 -16.16
CA VAL A 249 6.05 23.22 -15.24
C VAL A 249 6.63 21.93 -14.66
N ILE A 250 7.76 21.50 -15.18
CA ILE A 250 8.51 20.34 -14.69
C ILE A 250 9.77 20.78 -13.96
N ASN A 251 10.16 20.03 -12.91
CA ASN A 251 11.39 20.23 -12.16
C ASN A 251 12.43 19.14 -12.51
N ALA A 252 13.63 19.27 -11.93
CA ALA A 252 14.73 18.34 -12.17
C ALA A 252 14.41 16.91 -11.65
N ASP A 253 13.61 16.79 -10.59
CA ASP A 253 13.25 15.48 -10.03
C ASP A 253 12.36 14.70 -10.99
N LYS A 254 11.32 15.32 -11.55
CA LYS A 254 10.46 14.69 -12.56
C LYS A 254 11.22 14.24 -13.79
N GLU A 255 12.19 15.08 -14.24
CA GLU A 255 13.04 14.71 -15.37
C GLU A 255 13.95 13.52 -15.04
N ALA A 256 14.55 13.51 -13.85
CA ALA A 256 15.40 12.40 -13.39
C ALA A 256 14.61 11.12 -13.23
N VAL A 257 13.41 11.18 -12.61
CA VAL A 257 12.52 10.03 -12.44
C VAL A 257 12.07 9.50 -13.81
N ALA A 258 11.65 10.37 -14.74
CA ALA A 258 11.27 9.97 -16.09
C ALA A 258 12.37 9.16 -16.79
N LYS A 259 13.63 9.60 -16.67
CA LYS A 259 14.80 8.87 -17.21
C LYS A 259 15.00 7.53 -16.54
N ALA A 260 14.99 7.50 -15.20
CA ALA A 260 15.25 6.31 -14.41
C ALA A 260 14.21 5.20 -14.67
N VAL A 261 12.92 5.54 -14.59
CA VAL A 261 11.84 4.56 -14.76
C VAL A 261 11.78 4.02 -16.19
N THR A 262 12.02 4.90 -17.19
CA THR A 262 12.04 4.48 -18.60
C THR A 262 13.23 3.57 -18.88
N ALA A 263 14.43 3.89 -18.38
CA ALA A 263 15.62 3.07 -18.56
C ALA A 263 15.43 1.67 -17.92
N ALA A 264 14.85 1.60 -16.72
CA ALA A 264 14.55 0.34 -16.05
C ALA A 264 13.53 -0.50 -16.86
N ALA A 265 12.44 0.11 -17.32
CA ALA A 265 11.41 -0.60 -18.09
C ALA A 265 11.96 -1.13 -19.43
N VAL A 266 12.76 -0.37 -20.14
CA VAL A 266 13.43 -0.77 -21.40
C VAL A 266 14.38 -1.95 -21.18
N LYS A 267 15.20 -1.87 -20.13
CA LYS A 267 16.14 -2.94 -19.75
C LYS A 267 15.40 -4.24 -19.40
N ASP A 268 14.35 -4.15 -18.59
CA ASP A 268 13.57 -5.33 -18.14
C ASP A 268 12.78 -5.96 -19.29
N ALA A 269 12.44 -5.16 -20.32
CA ALA A 269 11.85 -5.63 -21.57
C ALA A 269 12.87 -6.26 -22.54
N GLY A 270 14.16 -6.18 -22.23
CA GLY A 270 15.24 -6.74 -23.04
C GLY A 270 15.60 -5.92 -24.28
N PHE A 271 15.28 -4.64 -24.32
CA PHE A 271 15.67 -3.74 -25.41
C PHE A 271 16.97 -3.00 -25.08
N ASP A 272 17.77 -2.75 -26.13
CA ASP A 272 19.01 -1.97 -26.00
C ASP A 272 18.72 -0.47 -25.79
N SER A 273 17.59 0.03 -26.27
CA SER A 273 17.17 1.43 -26.13
C SER A 273 15.66 1.59 -26.29
N LEU A 274 15.15 2.74 -25.87
CA LEU A 274 13.75 3.12 -26.05
C LEU A 274 13.36 3.24 -27.52
N GLU A 275 14.27 3.72 -28.36
CA GLU A 275 14.10 3.81 -29.81
C GLU A 275 14.00 2.43 -30.45
N ALA A 276 14.82 1.46 -30.02
CA ALA A 276 14.73 0.07 -30.49
C ALA A 276 13.37 -0.55 -30.19
N ALA A 277 12.82 -0.29 -28.99
CA ALA A 277 11.47 -0.72 -28.63
C ALA A 277 10.40 -0.03 -29.49
N ALA A 278 10.55 1.27 -29.79
CA ALA A 278 9.64 2.02 -30.66
C ALA A 278 9.65 1.50 -32.11
N GLU A 279 10.81 1.11 -32.66
CA GLU A 279 10.94 0.48 -33.97
C GLU A 279 10.14 -0.84 -34.05
N GLU A 280 10.11 -1.60 -32.95
CA GLU A 280 9.32 -2.81 -32.81
C GLU A 280 7.85 -2.56 -32.42
N LYS A 281 7.40 -1.31 -32.42
CA LYS A 281 6.03 -0.89 -32.08
C LYS A 281 5.63 -1.19 -30.63
N VAL A 282 6.59 -1.12 -29.69
CA VAL A 282 6.35 -1.28 -28.27
C VAL A 282 6.15 0.09 -27.60
N ALA A 283 5.05 0.25 -26.88
CA ALA A 283 4.78 1.34 -25.96
C ALA A 283 4.99 0.90 -24.52
N PHE A 284 5.54 1.76 -23.68
CA PHE A 284 5.58 1.61 -22.24
C PHE A 284 4.49 2.50 -21.62
N VAL A 285 3.66 1.90 -20.79
CA VAL A 285 2.58 2.59 -20.08
C VAL A 285 2.85 2.49 -18.59
N PHE A 286 3.12 3.62 -17.97
CA PHE A 286 3.37 3.72 -16.54
C PHE A 286 2.06 4.07 -15.82
N MET A 287 1.61 3.19 -14.94
CA MET A 287 0.36 3.31 -14.20
C MET A 287 0.63 3.81 -12.77
N GLY A 288 0.26 5.05 -12.46
CA GLY A 288 0.20 5.59 -11.10
C GLY A 288 -1.12 5.26 -10.42
N HIS A 289 -1.25 5.62 -9.14
CA HIS A 289 -2.50 5.44 -8.40
C HIS A 289 -3.59 6.42 -8.92
N GLY A 290 -3.25 7.69 -9.02
CA GLY A 290 -4.21 8.78 -9.20
C GLY A 290 -4.61 9.39 -7.85
N THR A 291 -5.20 10.56 -7.87
CA THR A 291 -5.70 11.23 -6.65
C THR A 291 -6.63 12.37 -7.02
N SER A 292 -7.63 12.63 -6.19
CA SER A 292 -8.46 13.83 -6.28
C SER A 292 -7.76 15.08 -5.71
N HIS A 293 -6.62 14.92 -5.02
CA HIS A 293 -5.83 16.02 -4.49
C HIS A 293 -5.28 16.92 -5.61
N THR A 294 -5.01 18.19 -5.33
CA THR A 294 -4.46 19.14 -6.32
C THR A 294 -3.11 18.70 -6.89
N ALA A 295 -2.33 17.91 -6.16
CA ALA A 295 -1.07 17.33 -6.60
C ALA A 295 -1.21 16.35 -7.80
N LYS A 296 -2.43 15.95 -8.18
CA LYS A 296 -2.69 15.11 -9.37
C LYS A 296 -2.06 15.63 -10.64
N VAL A 297 -1.82 16.95 -10.73
CA VAL A 297 -1.12 17.56 -11.86
C VAL A 297 0.28 16.98 -12.06
N SER A 298 0.90 16.38 -11.05
CA SER A 298 2.20 15.71 -11.14
C SER A 298 2.21 14.56 -12.17
N TYR A 299 1.08 13.88 -12.38
CA TYR A 299 0.97 12.86 -13.42
C TYR A 299 1.02 13.48 -14.83
N SER A 300 0.29 14.58 -15.06
CA SER A 300 0.38 15.33 -16.31
C SER A 300 1.78 15.93 -16.53
N GLN A 301 2.44 16.37 -15.45
CA GLN A 301 3.83 16.84 -15.50
C GLN A 301 4.81 15.71 -15.86
N MET A 302 4.60 14.50 -15.36
CA MET A 302 5.39 13.34 -15.78
C MET A 302 5.22 13.03 -17.26
N GLN A 303 3.99 13.09 -17.80
CA GLN A 303 3.77 12.94 -19.24
C GLN A 303 4.50 14.05 -20.04
N THR A 304 4.48 15.29 -19.53
CA THR A 304 5.21 16.41 -20.14
C THR A 304 6.73 16.18 -20.08
N ALA A 305 7.26 15.65 -18.99
CA ALA A 305 8.67 15.29 -18.86
C ALA A 305 9.06 14.23 -19.91
N MET A 306 8.25 13.16 -20.08
CA MET A 306 8.48 12.14 -21.10
C MET A 306 8.50 12.75 -22.51
N GLN A 307 7.55 13.63 -22.82
CA GLN A 307 7.50 14.32 -24.13
C GLN A 307 8.71 15.24 -24.35
N THR A 308 9.12 15.99 -23.32
CA THR A 308 10.28 16.89 -23.37
C THR A 308 11.59 16.13 -23.64
N LEU A 309 11.70 14.92 -23.09
CA LEU A 309 12.81 14.00 -23.33
C LEU A 309 12.77 13.32 -24.72
N GLY A 310 11.68 13.50 -25.47
CA GLY A 310 11.49 12.84 -26.76
C GLY A 310 11.02 11.39 -26.67
N TYR A 311 10.51 10.95 -25.54
CA TYR A 311 10.04 9.58 -25.29
C TYR A 311 8.64 9.37 -25.86
N SER A 312 8.57 9.25 -27.20
CA SER A 312 7.28 9.21 -27.94
C SER A 312 6.47 7.94 -27.73
N ASN A 313 7.06 6.86 -27.20
CA ASN A 313 6.43 5.59 -26.89
C ASN A 313 6.25 5.37 -25.40
N VAL A 314 6.22 6.43 -24.59
CA VAL A 314 5.97 6.37 -23.15
C VAL A 314 4.70 7.14 -22.79
N PHE A 315 3.82 6.52 -22.04
CA PHE A 315 2.51 7.05 -21.65
C PHE A 315 2.32 6.94 -20.14
N ILE A 316 1.66 7.94 -19.56
CA ILE A 316 1.31 7.95 -18.13
C ILE A 316 -0.19 7.74 -17.98
N GLY A 317 -0.57 6.85 -17.09
CA GLY A 317 -1.94 6.63 -16.69
C GLY A 317 -2.09 6.47 -15.18
N THR A 318 -3.33 6.38 -14.69
CA THR A 318 -3.63 6.19 -13.26
C THR A 318 -4.82 5.27 -13.05
N VAL A 319 -4.79 4.49 -11.96
CA VAL A 319 -5.91 3.59 -11.57
C VAL A 319 -7.20 4.38 -11.41
N GLU A 320 -7.14 5.50 -10.68
CA GLU A 320 -8.32 6.33 -10.37
C GLU A 320 -8.82 7.16 -11.56
N GLY A 321 -8.08 7.20 -12.69
CA GLY A 321 -8.41 8.08 -13.80
C GLY A 321 -8.36 9.58 -13.46
N GLU A 322 -7.49 9.95 -12.51
CA GLU A 322 -7.30 11.32 -12.03
C GLU A 322 -5.83 11.75 -12.16
N PRO A 323 -5.54 12.71 -13.03
CA PRO A 323 -6.47 13.51 -13.87
C PRO A 323 -7.09 12.70 -15.02
N GLU A 324 -8.23 13.19 -15.59
CA GLU A 324 -9.06 12.46 -16.56
C GLU A 324 -8.29 11.90 -17.78
N GLU A 325 -7.31 12.63 -18.29
CA GLU A 325 -6.49 12.17 -19.41
C GLU A 325 -5.66 10.93 -19.12
N THR A 326 -5.51 10.55 -17.83
CA THR A 326 -4.76 9.36 -17.37
C THR A 326 -5.65 8.13 -17.17
N ALA A 327 -6.96 8.24 -17.40
CA ALA A 327 -7.87 7.10 -17.33
C ALA A 327 -7.51 6.02 -18.37
N CYS A 328 -7.71 4.75 -18.03
CA CYS A 328 -7.28 3.60 -18.82
C CYS A 328 -7.74 3.69 -20.28
N GLU A 329 -9.01 4.00 -20.52
CA GLU A 329 -9.57 4.15 -21.86
C GLU A 329 -8.91 5.28 -22.66
N ASN A 330 -8.57 6.40 -22.03
CA ASN A 330 -7.89 7.52 -22.69
C ASN A 330 -6.44 7.16 -23.05
N VAL A 331 -5.76 6.40 -22.20
CA VAL A 331 -4.41 5.90 -22.46
C VAL A 331 -4.41 4.86 -23.58
N ILE A 332 -5.37 3.94 -23.62
CA ILE A 332 -5.56 2.97 -24.72
C ILE A 332 -5.68 3.73 -26.06
N GLU A 333 -6.56 4.72 -26.15
CA GLU A 333 -6.73 5.51 -27.38
C GLU A 333 -5.47 6.32 -27.74
N ALA A 334 -4.73 6.85 -26.76
CA ALA A 334 -3.49 7.57 -26.99
C ALA A 334 -2.38 6.67 -27.58
N VAL A 335 -2.19 5.47 -27.01
CA VAL A 335 -1.22 4.47 -27.49
C VAL A 335 -1.56 4.01 -28.91
N LYS A 336 -2.85 3.71 -29.17
CA LYS A 336 -3.36 3.35 -30.48
C LYS A 336 -3.16 4.46 -31.52
N ALA A 337 -3.51 5.70 -31.16
CA ALA A 337 -3.34 6.86 -32.05
C ALA A 337 -1.88 7.12 -32.42
N ALA A 338 -0.94 6.82 -31.51
CA ALA A 338 0.49 6.89 -31.73
C ALA A 338 1.03 5.74 -32.60
N GLY A 339 0.22 4.73 -32.89
CA GLY A 339 0.54 3.63 -33.82
C GLY A 339 1.40 2.52 -33.23
N TYR A 340 1.39 2.37 -31.91
CA TYR A 340 2.00 1.24 -31.23
C TYR A 340 1.04 0.05 -31.17
N THR A 341 1.58 -1.16 -31.25
CA THR A 341 0.79 -2.42 -31.32
C THR A 341 1.16 -3.42 -30.26
N LYS A 342 2.18 -3.17 -29.48
CA LYS A 342 2.60 -3.95 -28.31
C LYS A 342 2.68 -3.00 -27.12
N VAL A 343 2.27 -3.45 -25.95
CA VAL A 343 2.20 -2.64 -24.74
C VAL A 343 2.89 -3.36 -23.59
N ILE A 344 3.69 -2.61 -22.85
CA ILE A 344 4.25 -3.03 -21.56
C ILE A 344 3.69 -2.10 -20.49
N LEU A 345 2.90 -2.67 -19.57
CA LEU A 345 2.38 -1.98 -18.38
C LEU A 345 3.39 -2.09 -17.24
N ARG A 346 3.64 -0.99 -16.54
CA ARG A 346 4.52 -0.95 -15.37
C ARG A 346 4.00 0.05 -14.35
N PRO A 347 4.11 -0.21 -13.03
CA PRO A 347 3.69 0.79 -12.03
C PRO A 347 4.53 2.07 -12.09
N LEU A 348 3.88 3.23 -11.95
CA LEU A 348 4.48 4.49 -11.54
C LEU A 348 4.17 4.70 -10.05
N MET A 349 4.53 3.71 -9.26
CA MET A 349 4.32 3.67 -7.82
C MET A 349 5.62 3.24 -7.16
N VAL A 350 5.93 3.83 -6.01
CA VAL A 350 7.17 3.51 -5.30
C VAL A 350 7.19 2.04 -4.92
N VAL A 351 6.03 1.47 -4.61
CA VAL A 351 5.85 0.07 -4.21
C VAL A 351 4.92 -0.64 -5.18
N ALA A 352 5.33 -1.81 -5.69
CA ALA A 352 4.50 -2.68 -6.50
C ALA A 352 3.64 -3.60 -5.61
N GLY A 353 2.67 -3.02 -4.91
CA GLY A 353 1.75 -3.72 -4.02
C GLY A 353 0.47 -4.19 -4.71
N ASP A 354 -0.66 -4.02 -4.04
CA ASP A 354 -1.99 -4.49 -4.46
C ASP A 354 -2.39 -3.95 -5.84
N HIS A 355 -2.30 -2.63 -6.04
CA HIS A 355 -2.65 -2.01 -7.33
C HIS A 355 -1.84 -2.54 -8.52
N ALA A 356 -0.56 -2.86 -8.32
CA ALA A 356 0.26 -3.42 -9.40
C ALA A 356 -0.12 -4.87 -9.72
N ASN A 357 -0.52 -5.65 -8.71
CA ASN A 357 -0.87 -7.05 -8.85
C ASN A 357 -2.32 -7.26 -9.29
N ASN A 358 -3.24 -6.44 -8.82
CA ASN A 358 -4.68 -6.58 -9.09
C ASN A 358 -5.16 -5.60 -10.15
N ASP A 359 -5.09 -4.27 -9.91
CA ASP A 359 -5.65 -3.29 -10.85
C ASP A 359 -4.85 -3.19 -12.17
N MET A 360 -3.51 -3.41 -12.13
CA MET A 360 -2.73 -3.43 -13.35
C MET A 360 -2.70 -4.80 -14.01
N ALA A 361 -2.30 -5.84 -13.28
CA ALA A 361 -1.95 -7.15 -13.85
C ALA A 361 -2.94 -8.27 -13.48
N GLY A 362 -4.00 -7.97 -12.76
CA GLY A 362 -5.01 -8.93 -12.34
C GLY A 362 -5.80 -9.54 -13.50
N ALA A 363 -6.54 -10.61 -13.19
CA ALA A 363 -7.35 -11.34 -14.17
C ALA A 363 -8.79 -10.81 -14.30
N ASP A 364 -9.19 -9.87 -13.44
CA ASP A 364 -10.52 -9.28 -13.46
C ASP A 364 -10.72 -8.41 -14.70
N ASP A 365 -11.96 -8.32 -15.18
CA ASP A 365 -12.30 -7.60 -16.43
C ASP A 365 -11.95 -6.10 -16.37
N ASP A 366 -11.86 -5.51 -15.19
CA ASP A 366 -11.54 -4.11 -14.93
C ASP A 366 -10.04 -3.85 -14.71
N SER A 367 -9.19 -4.88 -14.66
CA SER A 367 -7.74 -4.68 -14.66
C SER A 367 -7.26 -4.01 -15.95
N TRP A 368 -6.19 -3.23 -15.85
CA TRP A 368 -5.58 -2.60 -17.03
C TRP A 368 -5.17 -3.62 -18.09
N LEU A 369 -4.55 -4.73 -17.67
CA LEU A 369 -4.20 -5.83 -18.57
C LEU A 369 -5.42 -6.33 -19.36
N SER A 370 -6.51 -6.63 -18.67
CA SER A 370 -7.76 -7.12 -19.29
C SER A 370 -8.40 -6.08 -20.21
N GLN A 371 -8.44 -4.81 -19.81
CA GLN A 371 -8.98 -3.73 -20.63
C GLN A 371 -8.16 -3.49 -21.91
N PHE A 372 -6.81 -3.45 -21.81
CA PHE A 372 -5.93 -3.33 -22.97
C PHE A 372 -6.09 -4.53 -23.92
N GLN A 373 -6.18 -5.76 -23.40
CA GLN A 373 -6.42 -6.95 -24.22
C GLN A 373 -7.82 -6.95 -24.87
N ALA A 374 -8.83 -6.56 -24.11
CA ALA A 374 -10.23 -6.51 -24.60
C ALA A 374 -10.46 -5.45 -25.67
N SER A 375 -9.62 -4.39 -25.75
CA SER A 375 -9.69 -3.39 -26.81
C SER A 375 -9.49 -4.00 -28.20
N GLY A 376 -8.74 -5.09 -28.30
CA GLY A 376 -8.42 -5.76 -29.56
C GLY A 376 -7.45 -4.98 -30.47
N ASP A 377 -6.89 -3.88 -29.98
CA ASP A 377 -6.01 -2.99 -30.75
C ASP A 377 -4.53 -3.38 -30.68
N PHE A 378 -4.15 -4.25 -29.72
CA PHE A 378 -2.76 -4.60 -29.43
C PHE A 378 -2.46 -6.08 -29.68
N ALA A 379 -1.34 -6.36 -30.31
CA ALA A 379 -0.88 -7.72 -30.61
C ALA A 379 -0.36 -8.44 -29.36
N SER A 380 0.20 -7.70 -28.39
CA SER A 380 0.58 -8.19 -27.08
C SER A 380 0.46 -7.12 -26.02
N VAL A 381 0.09 -7.52 -24.79
CA VAL A 381 0.09 -6.69 -23.59
C VAL A 381 0.79 -7.52 -22.50
N GLU A 382 1.85 -6.96 -21.94
CA GLU A 382 2.68 -7.59 -20.91
C GLU A 382 2.76 -6.69 -19.69
N CYS A 383 2.97 -7.26 -18.49
CA CYS A 383 3.12 -6.51 -17.26
C CYS A 383 4.52 -6.72 -16.66
N GLN A 384 5.14 -5.63 -16.21
CA GLN A 384 6.33 -5.63 -15.37
C GLN A 384 5.90 -5.21 -13.96
N ILE A 385 5.78 -6.17 -13.04
CA ILE A 385 5.38 -5.90 -11.64
C ILE A 385 6.65 -5.58 -10.85
N ALA A 386 7.06 -4.31 -10.89
CA ALA A 386 8.28 -3.82 -10.25
C ALA A 386 8.05 -2.38 -9.76
N GLY A 387 8.29 -2.14 -8.48
CA GLY A 387 8.15 -0.82 -7.87
C GLY A 387 9.31 0.12 -8.23
N LEU A 388 9.09 1.42 -8.06
CA LEU A 388 10.16 2.38 -8.31
C LEU A 388 11.26 2.27 -7.26
N GLY A 389 10.94 1.81 -6.05
CA GLY A 389 11.87 1.71 -4.92
C GLY A 389 13.03 0.73 -5.14
N GLU A 390 12.90 -0.25 -6.06
CA GLU A 390 14.00 -1.15 -6.41
C GLU A 390 15.01 -0.55 -7.41
N ILE A 391 14.72 0.62 -8.01
CA ILE A 391 15.55 1.27 -9.00
C ILE A 391 16.65 2.10 -8.31
N GLU A 392 17.93 1.77 -8.54
CA GLU A 392 19.06 2.46 -7.89
C GLU A 392 19.05 3.99 -8.11
N ASP A 393 18.70 4.45 -9.31
CA ASP A 393 18.62 5.90 -9.60
C ASP A 393 17.49 6.59 -8.83
N ILE A 394 16.40 5.86 -8.49
CA ILE A 394 15.31 6.35 -7.63
C ILE A 394 15.77 6.39 -6.17
N GLN A 395 16.47 5.35 -5.68
CA GLN A 395 17.07 5.36 -4.35
C GLN A 395 18.06 6.53 -4.19
N GLN A 396 18.83 6.82 -5.26
CA GLN A 396 19.75 7.97 -5.29
C GLN A 396 19.01 9.31 -5.17
N ARG A 397 17.80 9.46 -5.74
CA ARG A 397 16.98 10.67 -5.54
C ARG A 397 16.59 10.87 -4.08
N TYR A 398 16.14 9.81 -3.40
CA TYR A 398 15.83 9.90 -1.97
C TYR A 398 17.08 10.24 -1.13
N ILE A 399 18.26 9.70 -1.48
CA ILE A 399 19.52 10.08 -0.83
C ILE A 399 19.80 11.59 -1.01
N GLU A 400 19.59 12.14 -2.19
CA GLU A 400 19.83 13.57 -2.45
C GLU A 400 18.82 14.46 -1.72
N HIS A 401 17.53 14.08 -1.67
CA HIS A 401 16.51 14.80 -0.91
C HIS A 401 16.80 14.75 0.61
N THR A 402 17.15 13.57 1.14
CA THR A 402 17.57 13.42 2.54
C THR A 402 18.80 14.29 2.84
N LYS A 403 19.77 14.32 1.92
CA LYS A 403 20.96 15.20 2.09
C LYS A 403 20.57 16.66 2.24
N ALA A 404 19.69 17.15 1.38
CA ALA A 404 19.22 18.52 1.45
C ALA A 404 18.52 18.83 2.80
N ALA A 405 17.73 17.90 3.30
CA ALA A 405 17.06 18.00 4.61
C ALA A 405 18.08 18.02 5.76
N ILE A 406 19.08 17.13 5.75
CA ILE A 406 20.16 17.10 6.77
C ILE A 406 20.98 18.40 6.73
N ASP A 407 21.33 18.88 5.53
CA ASP A 407 22.08 20.13 5.37
C ASP A 407 21.30 21.33 5.93
N SER A 408 19.98 21.33 5.83
CA SER A 408 19.12 22.40 6.36
C SER A 408 19.09 22.48 7.88
N LEU A 409 19.38 21.39 8.60
CA LEU A 409 19.47 21.40 10.06
C LEU A 409 20.70 22.18 10.56
N ASN A 410 21.72 22.37 9.72
CA ASN A 410 22.98 22.98 10.08
C ASN A 410 23.09 24.44 9.61
N GLY A 411 22.08 24.97 8.96
CA GLY A 411 22.00 26.36 8.44
C GLY A 411 21.09 27.20 9.28
#